data_7aaa83f549b106f37719fe1152711b8a
#
_entry.id   7aaa83f549b106f37719fe1152711b8a
#
_cell.length_a   1.000
_cell.length_b   1.000
_cell.length_c   1.000
_cell.angle_alpha   90.00
_cell.angle_beta   90.00
_cell.angle_gamma   90.00
#
_symmetry.space_group_name_H-M   'P 1'
#
loop_
_entity.id
_entity.type
_entity.pdbx_description
1 polymer ?
#
loop_
_entity_poly.entity_id
_entity_poly.type
_entity_poly.pdbx_seq_one_letter_code
_entity_poly.pdbx_strand_id
1 'polypeptide(L)'
;MLGSAQTNINVFTPEDLQPGKPCDTLRYVITYDMAYVEDTLQVPMKAAHETMLLETGRKVTAFYSYDAFRSDSINAGLLSRGATQYSVLGRIPWRLYANYPETGRSSFTEKLGLDRFVCVESVEKPQWQLCPDSSATIIGYPCRLATACYKGRLWSAWYAEDIPLYHGPWKLCGLPGLILRAYDSQRHYVFEAIGIKTVDEPRPIYYKGEGYEKVNRKDLDGLYRRYYSDPVGYMTAGGKVTVKMQDRSGKSVAPPKGVPYNPIER
;
A
#
# COMPACT_ATOMS: atom_id res chain seq x y z
N MET A 1 -4.87 28.41 12.57
CA MET A 1 -5.10 26.98 12.27
C MET A 1 -3.83 26.42 11.66
N LEU A 2 -3.02 25.78 12.48
CA LEU A 2 -1.80 25.07 12.02
C LEU A 2 -2.26 23.80 11.34
N GLY A 3 -2.21 23.76 10.02
CA GLY A 3 -2.38 22.53 9.28
C GLY A 3 -1.29 21.55 9.72
N SER A 4 -1.68 20.38 10.23
CA SER A 4 -0.77 19.29 10.53
C SER A 4 0.00 18.96 9.25
N ALA A 5 1.28 19.31 9.22
CA ALA A 5 2.17 18.84 8.18
C ALA A 5 2.32 17.33 8.38
N GLN A 6 1.73 16.55 7.48
CA GLN A 6 1.92 15.12 7.43
C GLN A 6 3.38 14.85 7.08
N THR A 7 4.09 14.19 7.98
CA THR A 7 5.52 13.94 7.86
C THR A 7 5.80 12.50 7.44
N ASN A 8 5.11 12.00 6.42
CA ASN A 8 5.64 10.86 5.69
C ASN A 8 6.75 11.39 4.78
N ILE A 9 7.99 11.24 5.22
CA ILE A 9 9.16 11.66 4.44
C ILE A 9 9.45 10.53 3.45
N ASN A 10 8.74 10.55 2.31
CA ASN A 10 9.12 9.72 1.18
C ASN A 10 10.35 10.35 0.51
N VAL A 11 11.46 9.65 0.56
CA VAL A 11 12.69 10.04 -0.13
C VAL A 11 12.79 9.26 -1.42
N PHE A 12 12.85 9.95 -2.55
CA PHE A 12 13.11 9.34 -3.85
C PHE A 12 14.61 9.24 -4.11
N THR A 13 15.05 8.12 -4.65
CA THR A 13 16.43 7.93 -5.13
C THR A 13 16.41 7.30 -6.52
N PRO A 14 17.48 7.45 -7.33
CA PRO A 14 17.55 6.83 -8.66
C PRO A 14 17.37 5.31 -8.67
N GLU A 15 17.69 4.63 -7.56
CA GLU A 15 17.49 3.18 -7.40
C GLU A 15 16.01 2.80 -7.41
N ASP A 16 15.11 3.73 -7.06
CA ASP A 16 13.66 3.50 -7.11
C ASP A 16 13.15 3.30 -8.55
N LEU A 17 13.92 3.78 -9.55
CA LEU A 17 13.63 3.63 -10.97
C LEU A 17 14.12 2.32 -11.58
N GLN A 18 14.83 1.50 -10.81
CA GLN A 18 15.30 0.21 -11.33
C GLN A 18 14.10 -0.59 -11.89
N PRO A 19 14.26 -1.18 -13.08
CA PRO A 19 13.22 -2.00 -13.65
C PRO A 19 12.93 -3.18 -12.73
N GLY A 20 11.64 -3.45 -12.50
CA GLY A 20 11.25 -4.64 -11.76
C GLY A 20 11.55 -5.91 -12.57
N LYS A 21 11.62 -7.03 -11.87
CA LYS A 21 11.70 -8.36 -12.51
C LYS A 21 10.32 -8.79 -12.99
N PRO A 22 10.13 -9.14 -14.27
CA PRO A 22 8.87 -9.71 -14.73
C PRO A 22 8.55 -10.99 -13.93
N CYS A 23 7.33 -11.09 -13.37
CA CYS A 23 6.94 -12.23 -12.54
C CYS A 23 5.64 -12.92 -12.98
N ASP A 24 4.80 -12.26 -13.77
CA ASP A 24 3.61 -12.83 -14.39
C ASP A 24 3.15 -11.97 -15.57
N THR A 25 2.10 -12.40 -16.27
CA THR A 25 1.44 -11.65 -17.34
C THR A 25 0.14 -11.06 -16.83
N LEU A 26 0.01 -9.75 -16.92
CA LEU A 26 -1.15 -8.98 -16.46
C LEU A 26 -2.42 -9.33 -17.28
N ARG A 27 -3.54 -9.50 -16.59
CA ARG A 27 -4.85 -9.82 -17.16
C ARG A 27 -5.92 -8.80 -16.81
N TYR A 28 -5.95 -8.38 -15.55
CA TYR A 28 -6.92 -7.40 -15.05
C TYR A 28 -6.22 -6.37 -14.17
N VAL A 29 -6.74 -5.15 -14.22
CA VAL A 29 -6.39 -4.07 -13.28
C VAL A 29 -7.66 -3.62 -12.59
N ILE A 30 -7.68 -3.72 -11.28
CA ILE A 30 -8.75 -3.19 -10.45
C ILE A 30 -8.21 -1.96 -9.73
N THR A 31 -8.90 -0.84 -9.86
CA THR A 31 -8.55 0.41 -9.18
C THR A 31 -9.43 0.58 -7.96
N TYR A 32 -8.79 0.85 -6.81
CA TYR A 32 -9.47 1.14 -5.55
C TYR A 32 -9.16 2.57 -5.09
N ASP A 33 -10.16 3.26 -4.56
CA ASP A 33 -9.94 4.33 -3.60
C ASP A 33 -9.73 3.72 -2.22
N MET A 34 -8.59 4.01 -1.60
CA MET A 34 -8.29 3.61 -0.24
C MET A 34 -8.36 4.83 0.66
N ALA A 35 -9.38 4.90 1.51
CA ALA A 35 -9.41 5.85 2.60
C ALA A 35 -8.80 5.21 3.86
N TYR A 36 -7.88 5.92 4.52
CA TYR A 36 -7.23 5.43 5.74
C TYR A 36 -6.97 6.54 6.74
N VAL A 37 -7.10 6.20 8.02
CA VAL A 37 -6.88 7.12 9.16
C VAL A 37 -5.47 6.89 9.69
N GLU A 38 -4.61 7.89 9.58
CA GLU A 38 -3.24 7.84 10.11
C GLU A 38 -3.24 8.10 11.62
N ASP A 39 -3.94 9.16 12.05
CA ASP A 39 -4.01 9.59 13.44
C ASP A 39 -5.38 9.28 14.06
N THR A 40 -5.45 8.23 14.85
CA THR A 40 -6.67 7.80 15.54
C THR A 40 -6.97 8.61 16.79
N LEU A 41 -6.06 9.50 17.23
CA LEU A 41 -6.25 10.38 18.37
C LEU A 41 -6.80 11.75 17.96
N GLN A 42 -6.74 12.09 16.69
CA GLN A 42 -7.30 13.34 16.17
C GLN A 42 -8.83 13.31 16.18
N VAL A 43 -9.46 14.36 16.74
CA VAL A 43 -10.93 14.51 16.74
C VAL A 43 -11.32 15.82 16.03
N PRO A 44 -12.19 15.79 15.02
CA PRO A 44 -12.67 14.59 14.31
C PRO A 44 -11.53 13.85 13.55
N MET A 45 -11.62 12.54 13.46
CA MET A 45 -10.69 11.75 12.65
C MET A 45 -10.74 12.21 11.19
N LYS A 46 -9.57 12.27 10.57
CA LYS A 46 -9.44 12.61 9.15
C LYS A 46 -8.88 11.41 8.41
N ALA A 47 -9.56 11.01 7.35
CA ALA A 47 -9.03 10.02 6.43
C ALA A 47 -8.14 10.70 5.36
N ALA A 48 -7.02 10.07 5.06
CA ALA A 48 -6.27 10.32 3.85
C ALA A 48 -6.79 9.39 2.75
N HIS A 49 -6.61 9.77 1.49
CA HIS A 49 -7.00 8.98 0.33
C HIS A 49 -5.79 8.64 -0.51
N GLU A 50 -5.78 7.43 -1.04
CA GLU A 50 -4.75 6.93 -1.95
C GLU A 50 -5.40 6.07 -3.03
N THR A 51 -5.05 6.30 -4.29
CA THR A 51 -5.48 5.41 -5.37
C THR A 51 -4.59 4.18 -5.39
N MET A 52 -5.19 3.00 -5.25
CA MET A 52 -4.48 1.73 -5.23
C MET A 52 -4.83 0.90 -6.47
N LEU A 53 -3.85 0.18 -6.99
CA LEU A 53 -4.04 -0.78 -8.08
C LEU A 53 -3.88 -2.21 -7.56
N LEU A 54 -4.82 -3.06 -7.93
CA LEU A 54 -4.69 -4.52 -7.87
C LEU A 54 -4.50 -5.03 -9.30
N GLU A 55 -3.28 -5.39 -9.62
CA GLU A 55 -2.94 -6.10 -10.86
C GLU A 55 -3.09 -7.59 -10.64
N THR A 56 -3.80 -8.29 -11.52
CA THR A 56 -3.96 -9.74 -11.44
C THR A 56 -3.42 -10.40 -12.71
N GLY A 57 -2.52 -11.34 -12.53
CA GLY A 57 -1.98 -12.18 -13.58
C GLY A 57 -2.63 -13.57 -13.61
N ARG A 58 -1.88 -14.56 -14.09
CA ARG A 58 -2.32 -15.98 -14.08
C ARG A 58 -2.14 -16.60 -12.70
N LYS A 59 -1.11 -16.22 -11.97
CA LYS A 59 -0.73 -16.77 -10.66
C LYS A 59 -0.48 -15.68 -9.64
N VAL A 60 0.21 -14.60 -10.04
CA VAL A 60 0.63 -13.52 -9.17
C VAL A 60 -0.36 -12.38 -9.19
N THR A 61 -0.61 -11.79 -8.03
CA THR A 61 -1.24 -10.46 -7.94
C THR A 61 -0.28 -9.47 -7.34
N ALA A 62 -0.36 -8.21 -7.77
CA ALA A 62 0.37 -7.09 -7.18
C ALA A 62 -0.60 -6.01 -6.73
N PHE A 63 -0.46 -5.54 -5.47
CA PHE A 63 -1.27 -4.46 -4.91
C PHE A 63 -0.35 -3.33 -4.44
N TYR A 64 -0.55 -2.10 -4.96
CA TYR A 64 0.34 -0.97 -4.72
C TYR A 64 -0.32 0.38 -5.02
N SER A 65 0.27 1.47 -4.54
CA SER A 65 -0.18 2.84 -4.82
C SER A 65 0.04 3.23 -6.29
N TYR A 66 -1.02 3.69 -6.94
CA TYR A 66 -0.95 4.26 -8.29
C TYR A 66 -0.17 5.58 -8.30
N ASP A 67 -0.34 6.41 -7.28
CA ASP A 67 0.35 7.69 -7.19
C ASP A 67 1.86 7.51 -6.97
N ALA A 68 2.27 6.52 -6.16
CA ALA A 68 3.67 6.15 -6.06
C ALA A 68 4.24 5.63 -7.40
N PHE A 69 3.47 4.82 -8.13
CA PHE A 69 3.84 4.37 -9.47
C PHE A 69 3.98 5.54 -10.46
N ARG A 70 3.08 6.52 -10.42
CA ARG A 70 3.18 7.74 -11.25
C ARG A 70 4.42 8.56 -10.90
N SER A 71 4.79 8.65 -9.62
CA SER A 71 6.03 9.30 -9.20
C SER A 71 7.24 8.69 -9.88
N ASP A 72 7.33 7.35 -9.94
CA ASP A 72 8.41 6.65 -10.62
C ASP A 72 8.52 7.09 -12.10
N SER A 73 7.39 7.15 -12.82
CA SER A 73 7.33 7.54 -14.23
C SER A 73 7.73 9.00 -14.45
N ILE A 74 7.25 9.92 -13.60
CA ILE A 74 7.60 11.35 -13.66
C ILE A 74 9.09 11.53 -13.39
N ASN A 75 9.61 10.87 -12.37
CA ASN A 75 11.00 11.00 -11.95
C ASN A 75 11.97 10.39 -12.95
N ALA A 76 11.59 9.32 -13.64
CA ALA A 76 12.35 8.80 -14.77
C ALA A 76 12.55 9.86 -15.87
N GLY A 77 11.47 10.57 -16.23
CA GLY A 77 11.53 11.67 -17.19
C GLY A 77 12.30 12.90 -16.68
N LEU A 78 12.27 13.18 -15.38
CA LEU A 78 13.08 14.25 -14.78
C LEU A 78 14.56 13.89 -14.76
N LEU A 79 14.91 12.67 -14.34
CA LEU A 79 16.29 12.19 -14.30
C LEU A 79 16.94 12.17 -15.69
N SER A 80 16.21 11.72 -16.72
CA SER A 80 16.71 11.72 -18.10
C SER A 80 17.03 13.11 -18.65
N ARG A 81 16.48 14.17 -18.05
CA ARG A 81 16.73 15.58 -18.37
C ARG A 81 17.73 16.24 -17.44
N GLY A 82 18.38 15.49 -16.56
CA GLY A 82 19.38 15.99 -15.62
C GLY A 82 18.80 16.79 -14.45
N ALA A 83 17.52 16.63 -14.12
CA ALA A 83 16.93 17.29 -12.96
C ALA A 83 17.52 16.76 -11.64
N THR A 84 17.71 17.67 -10.69
CA THR A 84 18.18 17.36 -9.32
C THR A 84 17.06 17.38 -8.29
N GLN A 85 15.84 17.76 -8.70
CA GLN A 85 14.63 17.73 -7.88
C GLN A 85 13.66 16.69 -8.42
N TYR A 86 13.02 15.98 -7.52
CA TYR A 86 12.12 14.87 -7.84
C TYR A 86 10.74 15.12 -7.25
N SER A 87 9.73 14.57 -7.93
CA SER A 87 8.35 14.62 -7.49
C SER A 87 8.04 13.41 -6.61
N VAL A 88 7.34 13.61 -5.51
CA VAL A 88 6.81 12.53 -4.69
C VAL A 88 5.30 12.67 -4.65
N LEU A 89 4.60 11.76 -5.32
CA LEU A 89 3.17 11.59 -5.27
C LEU A 89 2.88 10.32 -4.45
N GLY A 90 1.74 10.31 -3.79
CA GLY A 90 1.34 9.16 -2.96
C GLY A 90 2.07 9.12 -1.63
N ARG A 91 1.45 8.41 -0.69
CA ARG A 91 1.93 8.28 0.69
C ARG A 91 2.27 6.86 1.06
N ILE A 92 1.86 5.92 0.23
CA ILE A 92 1.98 4.48 0.46
C ILE A 92 3.13 3.93 -0.38
N PRO A 93 4.31 3.72 0.20
CA PRO A 93 5.48 3.23 -0.53
C PRO A 93 5.51 1.71 -0.70
N TRP A 94 4.74 0.98 0.12
CA TRP A 94 4.77 -0.47 0.11
C TRP A 94 4.05 -1.08 -1.11
N ARG A 95 4.49 -2.29 -1.47
CA ARG A 95 3.86 -3.14 -2.48
C ARG A 95 3.67 -4.54 -1.93
N LEU A 96 2.56 -5.17 -2.26
CA LEU A 96 2.26 -6.54 -1.88
C LEU A 96 2.14 -7.40 -3.14
N TYR A 97 2.84 -8.52 -3.16
CA TYR A 97 2.77 -9.52 -4.21
C TYR A 97 2.28 -10.84 -3.63
N ALA A 98 1.09 -11.29 -3.98
CA ALA A 98 0.60 -12.60 -3.55
C ALA A 98 1.00 -13.67 -4.57
N ASN A 99 1.27 -14.89 -4.07
CA ASN A 99 1.82 -16.02 -4.83
C ASN A 99 3.19 -15.74 -5.48
N TYR A 100 3.99 -14.89 -4.84
CA TYR A 100 5.38 -14.62 -5.22
C TYR A 100 6.28 -14.61 -3.96
N PRO A 101 7.46 -15.26 -3.97
CA PRO A 101 8.17 -15.84 -5.12
C PRO A 101 7.61 -17.17 -5.63
N GLU A 102 6.69 -17.77 -4.90
CA GLU A 102 6.05 -19.05 -5.23
C GLU A 102 4.60 -19.07 -4.74
N THR A 103 3.79 -19.98 -5.26
CA THR A 103 2.39 -20.16 -4.85
C THR A 103 2.29 -20.39 -3.35
N GLY A 104 1.36 -19.71 -2.69
CA GLY A 104 1.15 -19.79 -1.23
C GLY A 104 2.09 -18.89 -0.42
N ARG A 105 2.99 -18.15 -1.07
CA ARG A 105 3.81 -17.12 -0.41
C ARG A 105 3.40 -15.73 -0.86
N SER A 106 3.66 -14.75 -0.01
CA SER A 106 3.52 -13.34 -0.37
C SER A 106 4.79 -12.58 -0.06
N SER A 107 5.17 -11.67 -0.94
CA SER A 107 6.26 -10.72 -0.74
C SER A 107 5.67 -9.35 -0.48
N PHE A 108 5.96 -8.80 0.68
CA PHE A 108 5.63 -7.43 1.06
C PHE A 108 6.90 -6.60 1.02
N THR A 109 6.95 -5.61 0.13
CA THR A 109 8.08 -4.69 0.03
C THR A 109 7.73 -3.37 0.70
N GLU A 110 8.68 -2.80 1.42
CA GLU A 110 8.50 -1.56 2.16
C GLU A 110 9.71 -0.64 1.99
N LYS A 111 9.45 0.66 2.10
CA LYS A 111 10.49 1.68 2.10
C LYS A 111 10.30 2.61 3.30
N LEU A 112 11.28 2.61 4.19
CA LEU A 112 11.34 3.49 5.35
C LEU A 112 12.50 4.47 5.19
N GLY A 113 12.19 5.69 4.79
CA GLY A 113 13.21 6.66 4.41
C GLY A 113 14.01 6.19 3.19
N LEU A 114 15.30 5.87 3.37
CA LEU A 114 16.17 5.33 2.31
C LEU A 114 16.28 3.81 2.34
N ASP A 115 15.90 3.17 3.43
CA ASP A 115 16.03 1.73 3.60
C ASP A 115 14.89 0.99 2.88
N ARG A 116 15.22 -0.14 2.28
CA ARG A 116 14.29 -0.97 1.51
C ARG A 116 14.27 -2.37 2.05
N PHE A 117 13.09 -2.83 2.42
CA PHE A 117 12.87 -4.11 3.06
C PHE A 117 11.92 -4.98 2.27
N VAL A 118 12.13 -6.30 2.34
CA VAL A 118 11.18 -7.29 1.85
C VAL A 118 10.90 -8.33 2.93
N CYS A 119 9.61 -8.51 3.23
CA CYS A 119 9.12 -9.56 4.10
C CYS A 119 8.40 -10.61 3.26
N VAL A 120 8.89 -11.87 3.30
CA VAL A 120 8.25 -12.99 2.61
C VAL A 120 7.59 -13.89 3.64
N GLU A 121 6.27 -14.04 3.53
CA GLU A 121 5.45 -14.79 4.48
C GLU A 121 4.47 -15.74 3.78
N SER A 122 3.94 -16.72 4.51
CA SER A 122 2.89 -17.58 3.97
C SER A 122 1.60 -16.79 3.76
N VAL A 123 0.89 -17.08 2.68
CA VAL A 123 -0.43 -16.51 2.45
C VAL A 123 -1.42 -17.13 3.43
N GLU A 124 -1.88 -16.34 4.38
CA GLU A 124 -3.00 -16.69 5.25
C GLU A 124 -4.28 -16.13 4.65
N LYS A 125 -5.34 -16.95 4.59
CA LYS A 125 -6.65 -16.49 4.11
C LYS A 125 -7.53 -16.13 5.31
N PRO A 126 -8.27 -15.00 5.25
CA PRO A 126 -9.29 -14.71 6.24
C PRO A 126 -10.32 -15.84 6.33
N GLN A 127 -10.76 -16.17 7.53
CA GLN A 127 -11.85 -17.14 7.74
C GLN A 127 -13.17 -16.38 7.66
N TRP A 128 -13.74 -16.36 6.46
CA TRP A 128 -14.94 -15.59 6.15
C TRP A 128 -16.21 -16.24 6.68
N GLN A 129 -17.05 -15.43 7.32
CA GLN A 129 -18.44 -15.73 7.64
C GLN A 129 -19.32 -15.01 6.63
N LEU A 130 -20.08 -15.77 5.83
CA LEU A 130 -20.97 -15.22 4.82
C LEU A 130 -22.22 -14.66 5.48
N CYS A 131 -22.71 -13.50 4.99
CA CYS A 131 -23.92 -12.82 5.44
C CYS A 131 -24.97 -12.88 4.29
N PRO A 132 -25.74 -13.98 4.17
CA PRO A 132 -26.56 -14.23 2.99
C PRO A 132 -27.69 -13.21 2.78
N ASP A 133 -28.19 -12.60 3.86
CA ASP A 133 -29.29 -11.62 3.80
C ASP A 133 -28.83 -10.21 3.43
N SER A 134 -27.54 -10.02 3.24
CA SER A 134 -26.96 -8.71 2.89
C SER A 134 -26.61 -8.65 1.42
N SER A 135 -27.11 -7.64 0.72
CA SER A 135 -26.82 -7.38 -0.68
C SER A 135 -26.55 -5.90 -0.92
N ALA A 136 -25.68 -5.60 -1.89
CA ALA A 136 -25.38 -4.24 -2.36
C ALA A 136 -25.00 -4.28 -3.85
N THR A 137 -25.11 -3.13 -4.51
CA THR A 137 -24.53 -2.98 -5.87
C THR A 137 -23.35 -2.05 -5.79
N ILE A 138 -22.19 -2.49 -6.28
CA ILE A 138 -20.94 -1.73 -6.27
C ILE A 138 -20.39 -1.69 -7.70
N ILE A 139 -20.16 -0.50 -8.24
CA ILE A 139 -19.74 -0.26 -9.63
C ILE A 139 -20.52 -1.12 -10.67
N GLY A 140 -21.83 -1.28 -10.42
CA GLY A 140 -22.74 -2.03 -11.32
C GLY A 140 -22.82 -3.55 -11.08
N TYR A 141 -22.03 -4.11 -10.15
CA TYR A 141 -22.05 -5.54 -9.85
C TYR A 141 -22.85 -5.83 -8.57
N PRO A 142 -23.72 -6.86 -8.58
CA PRO A 142 -24.36 -7.33 -7.36
C PRO A 142 -23.31 -7.97 -6.46
N CYS A 143 -23.30 -7.59 -5.19
CA CYS A 143 -22.33 -8.03 -4.19
C CYS A 143 -23.04 -8.63 -2.98
N ARG A 144 -22.37 -9.61 -2.36
CA ARG A 144 -22.72 -10.21 -1.08
C ARG A 144 -21.72 -9.79 -0.01
N LEU A 145 -22.15 -9.81 1.24
CA LEU A 145 -21.33 -9.45 2.39
C LEU A 145 -20.74 -10.70 3.04
N ALA A 146 -19.48 -10.57 3.44
CA ALA A 146 -18.82 -11.50 4.35
C ALA A 146 -18.02 -10.73 5.41
N THR A 147 -17.84 -11.33 6.59
CA THR A 147 -17.05 -10.75 7.69
C THR A 147 -15.97 -11.72 8.15
N ALA A 148 -14.85 -11.20 8.64
CA ALA A 148 -13.77 -12.01 9.21
C ALA A 148 -12.93 -11.20 10.21
N CYS A 149 -12.50 -11.84 11.30
CA CYS A 149 -11.38 -11.34 12.08
C CYS A 149 -10.08 -11.72 11.37
N TYR A 150 -9.30 -10.72 10.96
CA TYR A 150 -8.06 -10.98 10.21
C TYR A 150 -7.01 -9.92 10.50
N LYS A 151 -5.80 -10.36 10.85
CA LYS A 151 -4.66 -9.48 11.16
C LYS A 151 -5.02 -8.39 12.19
N GLY A 152 -5.72 -8.79 13.25
CA GLY A 152 -6.09 -7.91 14.37
C GLY A 152 -7.23 -6.92 14.11
N ARG A 153 -7.95 -7.05 12.99
CA ARG A 153 -9.11 -6.23 12.66
C ARG A 153 -10.33 -7.08 12.30
N LEU A 154 -11.53 -6.58 12.61
CA LEU A 154 -12.77 -7.16 12.12
C LEU A 154 -13.11 -6.51 10.78
N TRP A 155 -13.01 -7.27 9.71
CA TRP A 155 -13.26 -6.84 8.35
C TRP A 155 -14.68 -7.18 7.90
N SER A 156 -15.28 -6.26 7.13
CA SER A 156 -16.45 -6.48 6.30
C SER A 156 -16.04 -6.37 4.84
N ALA A 157 -16.35 -7.37 4.03
CA ALA A 157 -15.99 -7.41 2.61
C ALA A 157 -17.21 -7.69 1.75
N TRP A 158 -17.43 -6.84 0.75
CA TRP A 158 -18.45 -7.00 -0.27
C TRP A 158 -17.79 -7.56 -1.54
N TYR A 159 -18.24 -8.70 -2.00
CA TYR A 159 -17.65 -9.41 -3.13
C TYR A 159 -18.69 -9.71 -4.20
N ALA A 160 -18.25 -9.67 -5.47
CA ALA A 160 -19.07 -9.94 -6.64
C ALA A 160 -18.80 -11.36 -7.16
N GLU A 161 -19.78 -12.26 -7.08
CA GLU A 161 -19.67 -13.63 -7.57
C GLU A 161 -19.56 -13.68 -9.11
N ASP A 162 -20.12 -12.69 -9.80
CA ASP A 162 -20.04 -12.57 -11.26
C ASP A 162 -18.61 -12.30 -11.78
N ILE A 163 -17.68 -11.95 -10.89
CA ILE A 163 -16.27 -11.71 -11.24
C ILE A 163 -15.44 -12.82 -10.58
N PRO A 164 -15.08 -13.91 -11.31
CA PRO A 164 -14.44 -15.10 -10.73
C PRO A 164 -12.95 -14.87 -10.43
N LEU A 165 -12.65 -13.83 -9.68
CA LEU A 165 -11.34 -13.49 -9.15
C LEU A 165 -11.40 -13.57 -7.62
N TYR A 166 -10.68 -14.53 -7.02
CA TYR A 166 -10.70 -14.79 -5.58
C TYR A 166 -9.76 -13.86 -4.80
N HIS A 167 -9.62 -12.62 -5.27
CA HIS A 167 -8.71 -11.59 -4.78
C HIS A 167 -9.47 -10.37 -4.28
N GLY A 168 -8.75 -9.49 -3.60
CA GLY A 168 -9.25 -8.22 -3.13
C GLY A 168 -8.11 -7.27 -2.79
N PRO A 169 -8.41 -6.11 -2.19
CA PRO A 169 -7.39 -5.15 -1.80
C PRO A 169 -6.54 -5.71 -0.65
N TRP A 170 -5.27 -5.30 -0.62
CA TRP A 170 -4.30 -5.71 0.37
C TRP A 170 -4.18 -7.25 0.47
N LYS A 171 -4.29 -7.85 1.66
CA LYS A 171 -4.23 -9.30 1.90
C LYS A 171 -5.61 -9.98 1.93
N LEU A 172 -6.68 -9.25 1.62
CA LEU A 172 -8.03 -9.78 1.65
C LEU A 172 -8.28 -10.63 0.39
N CYS A 173 -8.58 -11.90 0.59
CA CYS A 173 -8.77 -12.86 -0.51
C CYS A 173 -9.60 -14.06 -0.05
N GLY A 174 -9.93 -14.97 -0.98
CA GLY A 174 -10.54 -16.26 -0.67
C GLY A 174 -12.06 -16.30 -0.62
N LEU A 175 -12.74 -15.20 -0.92
CA LEU A 175 -14.18 -15.20 -1.19
C LEU A 175 -14.46 -15.72 -2.61
N PRO A 176 -15.67 -16.25 -2.89
CA PRO A 176 -16.02 -16.77 -4.20
C PRO A 176 -16.38 -15.63 -5.18
N GLY A 177 -15.46 -14.71 -5.38
CA GLY A 177 -15.58 -13.55 -6.24
C GLY A 177 -14.66 -12.43 -5.84
N LEU A 178 -14.57 -11.39 -6.69
CA LEU A 178 -13.71 -10.22 -6.45
C LEU A 178 -14.28 -9.36 -5.32
N ILE A 179 -13.44 -9.01 -4.35
CA ILE A 179 -13.83 -8.08 -3.29
C ILE A 179 -13.81 -6.66 -3.84
N LEU A 180 -14.99 -6.05 -3.98
CA LEU A 180 -15.14 -4.71 -4.52
C LEU A 180 -15.13 -3.61 -3.44
N ARG A 181 -15.55 -3.93 -2.20
CA ARG A 181 -15.44 -3.01 -1.07
C ARG A 181 -15.03 -3.79 0.17
N ALA A 182 -14.10 -3.26 0.93
CA ALA A 182 -13.76 -3.80 2.23
C ALA A 182 -13.46 -2.68 3.22
N TYR A 183 -13.81 -2.88 4.48
CA TYR A 183 -13.52 -1.94 5.56
C TYR A 183 -13.42 -2.64 6.91
N ASP A 184 -12.58 -2.12 7.78
CA ASP A 184 -12.55 -2.58 9.17
C ASP A 184 -13.68 -1.95 10.00
N SER A 185 -14.05 -2.57 11.12
CA SER A 185 -15.18 -2.15 11.95
C SER A 185 -15.09 -0.70 12.46
N GLN A 186 -13.88 -0.16 12.57
CA GLN A 186 -13.64 1.21 13.00
C GLN A 186 -13.57 2.21 11.83
N ARG A 187 -13.69 1.73 10.59
CA ARG A 187 -13.51 2.53 9.37
C ARG A 187 -12.14 3.24 9.29
N HIS A 188 -11.12 2.67 9.95
CA HIS A 188 -9.77 3.17 9.83
C HIS A 188 -9.15 2.86 8.47
N TYR A 189 -9.59 1.79 7.83
CA TYR A 189 -9.24 1.43 6.47
C TYR A 189 -10.51 1.09 5.71
N VAL A 190 -10.70 1.76 4.59
CA VAL A 190 -11.80 1.52 3.65
C VAL A 190 -11.21 1.42 2.26
N PHE A 191 -11.50 0.32 1.58
CA PHE A 191 -11.17 0.11 0.18
C PHE A 191 -12.45 0.06 -0.62
N GLU A 192 -12.55 0.83 -1.68
CA GLU A 192 -13.70 0.83 -2.59
C GLU A 192 -13.24 0.75 -4.04
N ALA A 193 -13.65 -0.28 -4.77
CA ALA A 193 -13.35 -0.40 -6.18
C ALA A 193 -14.04 0.72 -6.96
N ILE A 194 -13.28 1.43 -7.78
CA ILE A 194 -13.77 2.52 -8.62
C ILE A 194 -13.62 2.21 -10.12
N GLY A 195 -12.99 1.09 -10.47
CA GLY A 195 -12.86 0.65 -11.86
C GLY A 195 -12.25 -0.73 -11.97
N ILE A 196 -12.65 -1.44 -13.03
CA ILE A 196 -12.09 -2.74 -13.45
C ILE A 196 -11.78 -2.64 -14.93
N LYS A 197 -10.57 -3.05 -15.30
CA LYS A 197 -10.12 -3.07 -16.70
C LYS A 197 -9.52 -4.42 -17.04
N THR A 198 -10.00 -5.02 -18.11
CA THR A 198 -9.31 -6.14 -18.78
C THR A 198 -8.14 -5.60 -19.59
N VAL A 199 -7.06 -6.34 -19.63
CA VAL A 199 -5.85 -5.99 -20.38
C VAL A 199 -5.79 -6.83 -21.64
N ASP A 200 -6.01 -6.21 -22.80
CA ASP A 200 -6.06 -6.88 -24.09
C ASP A 200 -4.66 -7.21 -24.62
N GLU A 201 -3.70 -6.31 -24.40
CA GLU A 201 -2.30 -6.50 -24.79
C GLU A 201 -1.49 -7.10 -23.65
N PRO A 202 -0.77 -8.22 -23.85
CA PRO A 202 0.03 -8.82 -22.82
C PRO A 202 1.09 -7.87 -22.27
N ARG A 203 1.04 -7.58 -20.98
CA ARG A 203 2.04 -6.78 -20.25
C ARG A 203 2.51 -7.55 -19.03
N PRO A 204 3.79 -7.44 -18.66
CA PRO A 204 4.27 -8.09 -17.44
C PRO A 204 3.77 -7.38 -16.18
N ILE A 205 3.54 -8.18 -15.14
CA ILE A 205 3.55 -7.72 -13.75
C ILE A 205 5.02 -7.71 -13.32
N TYR A 206 5.47 -6.60 -12.73
CA TYR A 206 6.87 -6.44 -12.31
C TYR A 206 7.00 -6.52 -10.80
N TYR A 207 7.88 -7.40 -10.34
CA TYR A 207 8.31 -7.45 -8.95
C TYR A 207 9.41 -6.42 -8.70
N LYS A 208 9.19 -5.52 -7.75
CA LYS A 208 10.12 -4.45 -7.37
C LYS A 208 10.68 -4.64 -5.95
N GLY A 209 11.24 -5.80 -5.67
CA GLY A 209 11.88 -6.10 -4.38
C GLY A 209 13.26 -6.75 -4.54
N GLU A 210 13.83 -6.76 -5.75
CA GLU A 210 15.18 -7.26 -5.99
C GLU A 210 16.19 -6.37 -5.25
N GLY A 211 17.11 -6.99 -4.52
CA GLY A 211 18.13 -6.28 -3.75
C GLY A 211 17.65 -5.65 -2.43
N TYR A 212 16.36 -5.80 -2.06
CA TYR A 212 15.85 -5.34 -0.78
C TYR A 212 16.35 -6.21 0.36
N GLU A 213 16.59 -5.61 1.52
CA GLU A 213 16.96 -6.34 2.73
C GLU A 213 15.83 -7.26 3.17
N LYS A 214 16.15 -8.55 3.37
CA LYS A 214 15.16 -9.53 3.81
C LYS A 214 14.96 -9.44 5.31
N VAL A 215 13.72 -9.23 5.72
CA VAL A 215 13.31 -9.18 7.13
C VAL A 215 12.11 -10.09 7.37
N ASN A 216 11.94 -10.57 8.60
CA ASN A 216 10.70 -11.22 9.00
C ASN A 216 9.68 -10.18 9.48
N ARG A 217 8.42 -10.59 9.67
CA ARG A 217 7.33 -9.69 10.10
C ARG A 217 7.63 -8.98 11.42
N LYS A 218 8.14 -9.71 12.41
CA LYS A 218 8.46 -9.15 13.74
C LYS A 218 9.51 -8.04 13.65
N ASP A 219 10.53 -8.26 12.84
CA ASP A 219 11.60 -7.27 12.65
C ASP A 219 11.07 -6.05 11.88
N LEU A 220 10.25 -6.26 10.84
CA LEU A 220 9.60 -5.17 10.11
C LEU A 220 8.70 -4.32 11.03
N ASP A 221 7.93 -4.94 11.90
CA ASP A 221 7.10 -4.23 12.88
C ASP A 221 7.97 -3.44 13.88
N GLY A 222 9.15 -3.94 14.24
CA GLY A 222 10.13 -3.23 15.04
C GLY A 222 10.72 -2.01 14.31
N LEU A 223 10.98 -2.15 13.01
CA LEU A 223 11.43 -1.06 12.14
C LEU A 223 10.37 0.04 12.03
N TYR A 224 9.11 -0.32 11.83
CA TYR A 224 7.99 0.62 11.83
C TYR A 224 7.92 1.42 13.14
N ARG A 225 7.94 0.74 14.30
CA ARG A 225 7.89 1.44 15.60
C ARG A 225 9.02 2.45 15.75
N ARG A 226 10.25 2.09 15.37
CA ARG A 226 11.41 3.01 15.41
C ARG A 226 11.23 4.16 14.45
N TYR A 227 10.82 3.89 13.20
CA TYR A 227 10.61 4.94 12.20
C TYR A 227 9.52 5.93 12.63
N TYR A 228 8.35 5.44 13.05
CA TYR A 228 7.24 6.32 13.44
C TYR A 228 7.46 7.03 14.78
N SER A 229 8.31 6.52 15.65
CA SER A 229 8.67 7.22 16.91
C SER A 229 9.62 8.40 16.69
N ASP A 230 10.52 8.33 15.71
CA ASP A 230 11.45 9.39 15.33
C ASP A 230 11.90 9.24 13.87
N PRO A 231 11.10 9.68 12.88
CA PRO A 231 11.41 9.49 11.46
C PRO A 231 12.73 10.15 11.05
N VAL A 232 13.02 11.33 11.59
CA VAL A 232 14.24 12.08 11.24
C VAL A 232 15.46 11.44 11.88
N GLY A 233 15.38 11.06 13.15
CA GLY A 233 16.45 10.32 13.82
C GLY A 233 16.74 8.99 13.14
N TYR A 234 15.68 8.26 12.73
CA TYR A 234 15.84 7.03 11.97
C TYR A 234 16.63 7.23 10.66
N MET A 235 16.27 8.24 9.86
CA MET A 235 16.92 8.50 8.57
C MET A 235 18.36 9.04 8.74
N THR A 236 18.64 9.77 9.81
CA THR A 236 19.95 10.39 10.04
C THR A 236 20.92 9.52 10.84
N ALA A 237 20.44 8.43 11.46
CA ALA A 237 21.24 7.55 12.33
C ALA A 237 22.50 6.98 11.64
N GLY A 238 22.47 6.76 10.32
CA GLY A 238 23.61 6.30 9.54
C GLY A 238 24.58 7.39 9.10
N GLY A 239 24.36 8.66 9.45
CA GLY A 239 25.22 9.79 9.04
C GLY A 239 25.23 10.11 7.54
N LYS A 240 24.47 9.37 6.73
CA LYS A 240 24.41 9.51 5.26
C LYS A 240 23.46 10.62 4.78
N VAL A 241 22.57 11.04 5.64
CA VAL A 241 21.49 11.99 5.32
C VAL A 241 21.46 13.09 6.35
N THR A 242 21.28 14.33 5.90
CA THR A 242 20.97 15.48 6.74
C THR A 242 19.59 15.98 6.36
N VAL A 243 18.68 16.04 7.33
CA VAL A 243 17.33 16.57 7.13
C VAL A 243 17.29 18.01 7.66
N LYS A 244 16.91 18.94 6.80
CA LYS A 244 16.63 20.33 7.19
C LYS A 244 15.14 20.58 6.96
N MET A 245 14.45 20.97 8.00
CA MET A 245 13.03 21.35 7.93
C MET A 245 12.87 22.85 8.00
N GLN A 246 12.03 23.40 7.16
CA GLN A 246 11.68 24.81 7.14
C GLN A 246 10.16 24.96 7.11
N ASP A 247 9.65 26.00 7.78
CA ASP A 247 8.26 26.38 7.65
C ASP A 247 8.01 27.09 6.29
N ARG A 248 6.76 27.48 6.06
CA ARG A 248 6.38 28.16 4.80
C ARG A 248 7.07 29.52 4.61
N SER A 249 7.66 30.09 5.65
CA SER A 249 8.43 31.33 5.59
C SER A 249 9.92 31.10 5.33
N GLY A 250 10.37 29.83 5.25
CA GLY A 250 11.77 29.47 5.09
C GLY A 250 12.55 29.40 6.41
N LYS A 251 11.89 29.61 7.56
CA LYS A 251 12.52 29.53 8.87
C LYS A 251 12.76 28.08 9.26
N SER A 252 13.96 27.78 9.74
CA SER A 252 14.30 26.43 10.24
C SER A 252 13.41 26.06 11.43
N VAL A 253 12.82 24.88 11.38
CA VAL A 253 11.98 24.30 12.45
C VAL A 253 12.54 22.98 12.91
N ALA A 254 12.37 22.67 14.18
CA ALA A 254 12.74 21.37 14.70
C ALA A 254 11.84 20.27 14.10
N PRO A 255 12.38 19.11 13.72
CA PRO A 255 11.58 18.00 13.27
C PRO A 255 10.66 17.48 14.38
N PRO A 256 9.48 16.92 14.04
CA PRO A 256 8.63 16.27 15.02
C PRO A 256 9.34 15.05 15.60
N LYS A 257 9.17 14.81 16.90
CA LYS A 257 9.76 13.65 17.58
C LYS A 257 9.03 12.33 17.30
N GLY A 258 7.87 12.39 16.68
CA GLY A 258 7.10 11.22 16.32
C GLY A 258 5.97 11.60 15.37
N VAL A 259 5.45 10.60 14.68
CA VAL A 259 4.29 10.74 13.81
C VAL A 259 3.26 9.66 14.13
N PRO A 260 1.97 9.94 13.90
CA PRO A 260 0.92 8.95 14.14
C PRO A 260 1.18 7.65 13.39
N TYR A 261 0.86 6.54 14.04
CA TYR A 261 1.00 5.21 13.46
C TYR A 261 -0.22 4.35 13.76
N ASN A 262 -0.98 4.06 12.73
CA ASN A 262 -2.13 3.17 12.77
C ASN A 262 -1.92 2.03 11.78
N PRO A 263 -1.22 0.95 12.15
CA PRO A 263 -0.90 -0.13 11.23
C PRO A 263 -2.16 -0.85 10.74
N ILE A 264 -2.16 -1.29 9.49
CA ILE A 264 -3.25 -2.12 8.95
C ILE A 264 -3.27 -3.52 9.59
N GLU A 265 -2.11 -4.06 9.94
CA GLU A 265 -1.95 -5.30 10.72
C GLU A 265 -1.71 -4.94 12.20
N ARG A 266 -2.40 -5.62 13.13
CA ARG A 266 -2.30 -5.39 14.57
C ARG A 266 -1.93 -6.67 15.32
#